data_f45d1a6a6701aed53422b2cac4e8c2a2
#
_entry.id   f45d1a6a6701aed53422b2cac4e8c2a2
#
_cell.length_a   1.000
_cell.length_b   1.000
_cell.length_c   1.000
_cell.angle_alpha   90.00
_cell.angle_beta   90.00
_cell.angle_gamma   90.00
#
_symmetry.space_group_name_H-M   'P 1'
#
loop_
_entity.id
_entity.type
_entity.pdbx_description
1 polymer ?
#
loop_
_entity_poly.entity_id
_entity_poly.type
_entity_poly.pdbx_seq_one_letter_code
_entity_poly.pdbx_strand_id
1 'polypeptide(L)'
;MFHKAERKKGKLRLAIAGPAGAGKTYSALLIAFGLGGRIALIDTERGSGELYDHLGAYDVCGIEAPFEPRKYIEAIKEAEELGYGIILIDSLSHAWVGQGGLLDVHGHIADKTGNSWAAWRQVTPKHNELVDAMLQSKCHIIATMRSKMEYAQVEENGKKHVKKLGMGPIQRDGMEYEFTVFMDLDHNHTAAATKDRTTLFDGRYFVPTVETGKLLLDWLEKSGGESPVFQPQEEAGEQEKHQSQEVPAKNAPAKTDAEVQGKAVHQTYGTRSINNATDRFPS
;
A
#
# COMPACT_ATOMS: atom_id res chain seq x y z
N MET A 1 -24.98 -21.30 -17.08
CA MET A 1 -26.29 -21.14 -16.43
C MET A 1 -26.36 -19.76 -15.80
N PHE A 2 -27.42 -19.02 -16.06
CA PHE A 2 -27.66 -17.71 -15.42
C PHE A 2 -28.37 -17.92 -14.09
N HIS A 3 -28.05 -17.09 -13.09
CA HIS A 3 -28.72 -17.06 -11.78
C HIS A 3 -28.88 -15.62 -11.33
N LYS A 4 -29.76 -15.38 -10.36
CA LYS A 4 -29.95 -14.04 -9.80
C LYS A 4 -28.68 -13.63 -9.04
N ALA A 5 -28.23 -12.38 -9.28
CA ALA A 5 -27.08 -11.84 -8.59
C ALA A 5 -27.40 -11.65 -7.09
N GLU A 6 -26.57 -12.19 -6.22
CA GLU A 6 -26.68 -12.06 -4.78
C GLU A 6 -25.28 -11.82 -4.19
N ARG A 7 -25.13 -10.81 -3.32
CA ARG A 7 -23.87 -10.56 -2.58
C ARG A 7 -23.61 -11.60 -1.50
N LYS A 8 -24.64 -12.35 -1.14
CA LYS A 8 -24.63 -13.32 -0.05
C LYS A 8 -23.47 -14.32 -0.20
N LYS A 9 -22.57 -14.35 0.79
CA LYS A 9 -21.34 -15.17 0.86
C LYS A 9 -20.14 -14.64 0.04
N GLY A 10 -20.18 -13.41 -0.48
CA GLY A 10 -18.99 -12.79 -1.07
C GLY A 10 -17.88 -12.64 -0.02
N LYS A 11 -16.64 -12.91 -0.40
CA LYS A 11 -15.49 -12.67 0.45
C LYS A 11 -14.82 -11.37 0.05
N LEU A 12 -14.45 -10.55 1.05
CA LEU A 12 -13.75 -9.29 0.83
C LEU A 12 -12.37 -9.55 0.21
N ARG A 13 -12.01 -8.72 -0.77
CA ARG A 13 -10.66 -8.58 -1.30
C ARG A 13 -10.29 -7.11 -1.13
N LEU A 14 -9.53 -6.79 -0.08
CA LEU A 14 -9.13 -5.43 0.26
C LEU A 14 -7.62 -5.28 0.09
N ALA A 15 -7.19 -4.20 -0.55
CA ALA A 15 -5.80 -3.79 -0.54
C ALA A 15 -5.63 -2.44 0.16
N ILE A 16 -4.52 -2.29 0.86
CA ILE A 16 -4.10 -1.04 1.51
C ILE A 16 -2.68 -0.72 1.06
N ALA A 17 -2.52 0.31 0.24
CA ALA A 17 -1.22 0.78 -0.21
C ALA A 17 -0.82 2.04 0.56
N GLY A 18 0.49 2.30 0.67
CA GLY A 18 0.97 3.53 1.31
C GLY A 18 2.47 3.51 1.56
N PRO A 19 3.07 4.69 1.83
CA PRO A 19 4.48 4.81 2.16
C PRO A 19 4.84 4.15 3.49
N ALA A 20 6.14 4.08 3.80
CA ALA A 20 6.60 3.64 5.12
C ALA A 20 6.04 4.56 6.21
N GLY A 21 5.59 3.99 7.33
CA GLY A 21 5.00 4.75 8.43
C GLY A 21 3.56 5.21 8.24
N ALA A 22 2.90 4.92 7.11
CA ALA A 22 1.50 5.28 6.87
C ALA A 22 0.48 4.47 7.72
N GLY A 23 0.91 3.48 8.51
CA GLY A 23 0.01 2.71 9.37
C GLY A 23 -0.72 1.57 8.66
N LYS A 24 -0.20 1.05 7.54
CA LYS A 24 -0.86 -0.01 6.75
C LYS A 24 -1.21 -1.26 7.56
N THR A 25 -0.24 -1.83 8.27
CA THR A 25 -0.41 -3.03 9.10
C THR A 25 -1.43 -2.78 10.20
N TYR A 26 -1.32 -1.65 10.90
CA TYR A 26 -2.24 -1.24 11.94
C TYR A 26 -3.68 -1.12 11.43
N SER A 27 -3.87 -0.38 10.34
CA SER A 27 -5.19 -0.20 9.70
C SER A 27 -5.77 -1.52 9.20
N ALA A 28 -4.94 -2.38 8.61
CA ALA A 28 -5.35 -3.69 8.13
C ALA A 28 -5.85 -4.60 9.27
N LEU A 29 -5.15 -4.60 10.42
CA LEU A 29 -5.55 -5.32 11.62
C LEU A 29 -6.87 -4.78 12.20
N LEU A 30 -7.04 -3.47 12.32
CA LEU A 30 -8.30 -2.88 12.78
C LEU A 30 -9.48 -3.28 11.90
N ILE A 31 -9.31 -3.22 10.57
CA ILE A 31 -10.35 -3.66 9.63
C ILE A 31 -10.61 -5.16 9.80
N ALA A 32 -9.57 -5.98 9.95
CA ALA A 32 -9.70 -7.42 10.18
C ALA A 32 -10.50 -7.72 11.45
N PHE A 33 -10.21 -7.04 12.56
CA PHE A 33 -11.00 -7.18 13.79
C PHE A 33 -12.47 -6.80 13.59
N GLY A 34 -12.73 -5.76 12.77
CA GLY A 34 -14.09 -5.35 12.43
C GLY A 34 -14.86 -6.37 11.58
N LEU A 35 -14.19 -7.12 10.73
CA LEU A 35 -14.78 -8.23 9.97
C LEU A 35 -15.15 -9.42 10.87
N GLY A 36 -14.46 -9.58 12.01
CA GLY A 36 -14.70 -10.67 12.95
C GLY A 36 -14.18 -12.04 12.48
N GLY A 37 -14.02 -12.94 13.44
CA GLY A 37 -13.48 -14.28 13.20
C GLY A 37 -11.98 -14.40 13.47
N ARG A 38 -11.41 -15.60 13.19
CA ARG A 38 -9.98 -15.86 13.39
C ARG A 38 -9.17 -15.22 12.27
N ILE A 39 -8.08 -14.57 12.65
CA ILE A 39 -7.20 -13.84 11.75
C ILE A 39 -5.86 -14.57 11.65
N ALA A 40 -5.42 -14.88 10.42
CA ALA A 40 -4.07 -15.31 10.09
C ALA A 40 -3.33 -14.16 9.42
N LEU A 41 -2.20 -13.74 9.99
CA LEU A 41 -1.29 -12.76 9.40
C LEU A 41 -0.12 -13.48 8.74
N ILE A 42 0.00 -13.35 7.42
CA ILE A 42 1.18 -13.77 6.66
C ILE A 42 2.15 -12.59 6.67
N ASP A 43 3.18 -12.67 7.54
CA ASP A 43 4.16 -11.60 7.73
C ASP A 43 5.42 -11.84 6.89
N THR A 44 5.75 -10.88 6.05
CA THR A 44 7.00 -10.83 5.27
C THR A 44 7.92 -9.68 5.70
N GLU A 45 7.52 -8.95 6.75
CA GLU A 45 8.21 -7.77 7.28
C GLU A 45 9.02 -8.10 8.56
N ARG A 46 9.52 -9.37 8.63
CA ARG A 46 10.43 -9.86 9.68
C ARG A 46 9.90 -9.72 11.11
N GLY A 47 8.67 -10.13 11.36
CA GLY A 47 8.05 -10.11 12.69
C GLY A 47 7.47 -8.74 13.08
N SER A 48 7.44 -7.76 12.14
CA SER A 48 6.85 -6.45 12.45
C SER A 48 5.36 -6.55 12.77
N GLY A 49 4.68 -7.57 12.23
CA GLY A 49 3.28 -7.83 12.51
C GLY A 49 3.00 -8.20 13.96
N GLU A 50 3.97 -8.81 14.68
CA GLU A 50 3.81 -9.18 16.09
C GLU A 50 3.82 -7.98 17.06
N LEU A 51 4.31 -6.82 16.62
CA LEU A 51 4.36 -5.59 17.43
C LEU A 51 2.97 -5.03 17.77
N TYR A 52 1.92 -5.54 17.13
CA TYR A 52 0.55 -5.10 17.31
C TYR A 52 -0.33 -6.08 18.11
N ASP A 53 0.27 -7.00 18.87
CA ASP A 53 -0.41 -8.00 19.70
C ASP A 53 -1.40 -7.39 20.71
N HIS A 54 -1.12 -6.15 21.13
CA HIS A 54 -1.98 -5.38 22.04
C HIS A 54 -3.35 -4.99 21.43
N LEU A 55 -3.51 -5.08 20.09
CA LEU A 55 -4.77 -4.75 19.42
C LEU A 55 -5.83 -5.86 19.54
N GLY A 56 -5.40 -7.11 19.70
CA GLY A 56 -6.30 -8.26 19.78
C GLY A 56 -5.61 -9.57 19.37
N ALA A 57 -6.36 -10.65 19.35
CA ALA A 57 -5.81 -11.98 19.05
C ALA A 57 -5.76 -12.24 17.54
N TYR A 58 -4.60 -12.63 17.03
CA TYR A 58 -4.35 -13.14 15.68
C TYR A 58 -3.13 -14.06 15.70
N ASP A 59 -3.05 -14.95 14.73
CA ASP A 59 -1.93 -15.86 14.57
C ASP A 59 -1.03 -15.39 13.41
N VAL A 60 0.28 -15.60 13.51
CA VAL A 60 1.28 -15.11 12.55
C VAL A 60 2.00 -16.27 11.87
N CYS A 61 2.11 -16.21 10.55
CA CYS A 61 2.94 -17.08 9.71
C CYS A 61 4.02 -16.22 9.03
N GLY A 62 5.27 -16.37 9.47
CA GLY A 62 6.41 -15.64 8.88
C GLY A 62 6.85 -16.25 7.55
N ILE A 63 7.00 -15.43 6.51
CA ILE A 63 7.65 -15.81 5.25
C ILE A 63 8.96 -15.06 5.14
N GLU A 64 10.05 -15.80 5.11
CA GLU A 64 11.39 -15.29 4.84
C GLU A 64 11.78 -15.44 3.37
N ALA A 65 12.79 -14.65 2.95
CA ALA A 65 13.37 -14.79 1.62
C ALA A 65 13.86 -16.23 1.35
N PRO A 66 13.75 -16.73 0.12
CA PRO A 66 13.20 -16.06 -1.06
C PRO A 66 11.69 -15.91 -0.99
N PHE A 67 11.17 -14.74 -1.40
CA PHE A 67 9.72 -14.40 -1.36
C PHE A 67 8.98 -14.93 -2.58
N GLU A 68 9.07 -16.24 -2.79
CA GLU A 68 8.41 -16.90 -3.91
C GLU A 68 6.89 -16.90 -3.77
N PRO A 69 6.12 -16.61 -4.83
CA PRO A 69 4.65 -16.66 -4.82
C PRO A 69 4.07 -17.94 -4.24
N ARG A 70 4.75 -19.06 -4.46
CA ARG A 70 4.33 -20.38 -3.95
C ARG A 70 4.21 -20.40 -2.43
N LYS A 71 5.09 -19.78 -1.69
CA LYS A 71 5.04 -19.72 -0.22
C LYS A 71 3.78 -19.01 0.29
N TYR A 72 3.38 -17.94 -0.40
CA TYR A 72 2.13 -17.23 -0.09
C TYR A 72 0.91 -18.10 -0.37
N ILE A 73 0.91 -18.82 -1.50
CA ILE A 73 -0.17 -19.74 -1.87
C ILE A 73 -0.30 -20.87 -0.85
N GLU A 74 0.82 -21.43 -0.40
CA GLU A 74 0.86 -22.49 0.63
C GLU A 74 0.32 -21.96 1.97
N ALA A 75 0.75 -20.77 2.41
CA ALA A 75 0.25 -20.14 3.63
C ALA A 75 -1.25 -19.80 3.57
N ILE A 76 -1.75 -19.34 2.42
CA ILE A 76 -3.20 -19.11 2.21
C ILE A 76 -3.97 -20.42 2.37
N LYS A 77 -3.53 -21.52 1.74
CA LYS A 77 -4.18 -22.83 1.82
C LYS A 77 -4.17 -23.39 3.24
N GLU A 78 -3.03 -23.29 3.92
CA GLU A 78 -2.90 -23.72 5.30
C GLU A 78 -3.86 -22.96 6.22
N ALA A 79 -3.95 -21.63 6.06
CA ALA A 79 -4.90 -20.83 6.83
C ALA A 79 -6.36 -21.25 6.57
N GLU A 80 -6.72 -21.57 5.31
CA GLU A 80 -8.05 -22.09 4.98
C GLU A 80 -8.34 -23.44 5.64
N GLU A 81 -7.37 -24.36 5.63
CA GLU A 81 -7.48 -25.69 6.23
C GLU A 81 -7.61 -25.62 7.76
N LEU A 82 -6.92 -24.66 8.39
CA LEU A 82 -7.01 -24.40 9.83
C LEU A 82 -8.26 -23.61 10.25
N GLY A 83 -9.12 -23.22 9.29
CA GLY A 83 -10.41 -22.60 9.54
C GLY A 83 -10.32 -21.11 9.95
N TYR A 84 -9.32 -20.39 9.46
CA TYR A 84 -9.29 -18.94 9.59
C TYR A 84 -10.39 -18.30 8.72
N GLY A 85 -10.97 -17.21 9.21
CA GLY A 85 -11.97 -16.42 8.48
C GLY A 85 -11.36 -15.31 7.65
N ILE A 86 -10.19 -14.81 8.08
CA ILE A 86 -9.51 -13.67 7.52
C ILE A 86 -8.02 -14.00 7.37
N ILE A 87 -7.46 -13.67 6.21
CA ILE A 87 -6.03 -13.74 5.93
C ILE A 87 -5.56 -12.32 5.61
N LEU A 88 -4.58 -11.85 6.39
CA LEU A 88 -3.89 -10.60 6.17
C LEU A 88 -2.51 -10.90 5.60
N ILE A 89 -2.13 -10.29 4.47
CA ILE A 89 -0.81 -10.46 3.83
C ILE A 89 -0.03 -9.15 3.98
N ASP A 90 1.03 -9.15 4.78
CA ASP A 90 1.87 -7.97 5.04
C ASP A 90 3.35 -8.25 4.79
N SER A 91 3.88 -7.91 3.61
CA SER A 91 3.23 -7.19 2.51
C SER A 91 3.28 -8.02 1.21
N LEU A 92 2.29 -7.82 0.36
CA LEU A 92 2.25 -8.43 -0.96
C LEU A 92 3.37 -7.91 -1.89
N SER A 93 3.96 -6.75 -1.58
CA SER A 93 5.05 -6.15 -2.37
C SER A 93 6.32 -7.01 -2.40
N HIS A 94 6.61 -7.82 -1.39
CA HIS A 94 7.78 -8.68 -1.39
C HIS A 94 7.66 -9.83 -2.40
N ALA A 95 6.46 -10.34 -2.66
CA ALA A 95 6.23 -11.32 -3.73
C ALA A 95 6.55 -10.75 -5.13
N TRP A 96 6.56 -9.42 -5.27
CA TRP A 96 6.89 -8.72 -6.52
C TRP A 96 8.36 -8.32 -6.59
N VAL A 97 8.86 -7.50 -5.64
CA VAL A 97 10.21 -6.90 -5.67
C VAL A 97 11.19 -7.47 -4.65
N GLY A 98 10.76 -8.38 -3.77
CA GLY A 98 11.67 -9.01 -2.80
C GLY A 98 12.62 -10.00 -3.43
N GLN A 99 13.66 -10.39 -2.69
CA GLN A 99 14.59 -11.43 -3.11
C GLN A 99 13.83 -12.74 -3.41
N GLY A 100 13.98 -13.30 -4.60
CA GLY A 100 13.21 -14.45 -5.07
C GLY A 100 11.77 -14.13 -5.47
N GLY A 101 11.34 -12.86 -5.38
CA GLY A 101 10.07 -12.38 -5.91
C GLY A 101 10.05 -12.36 -7.44
N LEU A 102 8.89 -12.03 -7.99
CA LEU A 102 8.64 -12.21 -9.44
C LEU A 102 9.57 -11.37 -10.32
N LEU A 103 9.92 -10.13 -9.93
CA LEU A 103 10.86 -9.30 -10.69
C LEU A 103 12.30 -9.82 -10.62
N ASP A 104 12.70 -10.35 -9.47
CA ASP A 104 14.03 -10.94 -9.30
C ASP A 104 14.17 -12.20 -10.18
N VAL A 105 13.17 -13.08 -10.14
CA VAL A 105 13.09 -14.26 -11.02
C VAL A 105 13.08 -13.87 -12.49
N HIS A 106 12.32 -12.83 -12.86
CA HIS A 106 12.30 -12.30 -14.23
C HIS A 106 13.69 -11.84 -14.67
N GLY A 107 14.39 -11.04 -13.81
CA GLY A 107 15.74 -10.56 -14.09
C GLY A 107 16.70 -11.70 -14.37
N HIS A 108 16.77 -12.71 -13.48
CA HIS A 108 17.63 -13.86 -13.66
C HIS A 108 17.36 -14.64 -14.95
N ILE A 109 16.09 -14.81 -15.35
CA ILE A 109 15.75 -15.48 -16.60
C ILE A 109 16.14 -14.61 -17.81
N ALA A 110 15.88 -13.29 -17.75
CA ALA A 110 16.19 -12.36 -18.82
C ALA A 110 17.69 -12.28 -19.05
N ASP A 111 18.51 -12.20 -17.99
CA ASP A 111 19.97 -12.18 -18.07
C ASP A 111 20.53 -13.48 -18.68
N LYS A 112 19.99 -14.63 -18.25
CA LYS A 112 20.42 -15.94 -18.75
C LYS A 112 20.04 -16.18 -20.22
N THR A 113 18.88 -15.67 -20.65
CA THR A 113 18.34 -15.94 -22.00
C THR A 113 18.60 -14.82 -22.99
N GLY A 114 19.00 -13.64 -22.52
CA GLY A 114 19.08 -12.42 -23.32
C GLY A 114 17.71 -11.91 -23.81
N ASN A 115 16.59 -12.44 -23.28
CA ASN A 115 15.26 -12.17 -23.79
C ASN A 115 14.23 -11.91 -22.67
N SER A 116 13.96 -10.65 -22.39
CA SER A 116 13.00 -10.21 -21.37
C SER A 116 11.57 -10.68 -21.67
N TRP A 117 11.14 -10.74 -22.92
CA TRP A 117 9.80 -11.24 -23.28
C TRP A 117 9.63 -12.72 -22.96
N ALA A 118 10.67 -13.52 -23.23
CA ALA A 118 10.66 -14.93 -22.87
C ALA A 118 10.61 -15.13 -21.35
N ALA A 119 11.27 -14.25 -20.58
CA ALA A 119 11.22 -14.26 -19.13
C ALA A 119 9.80 -14.00 -18.61
N TRP A 120 9.09 -13.01 -19.14
CA TRP A 120 7.69 -12.73 -18.76
C TRP A 120 6.75 -13.90 -19.02
N ARG A 121 6.95 -14.67 -20.10
CA ARG A 121 6.14 -15.87 -20.37
C ARG A 121 6.26 -16.93 -19.26
N GLN A 122 7.38 -16.98 -18.54
CA GLN A 122 7.61 -17.89 -17.43
C GLN A 122 7.13 -17.35 -16.08
N VAL A 123 7.21 -16.02 -15.89
CA VAL A 123 6.89 -15.35 -14.63
C VAL A 123 5.40 -15.03 -14.50
N THR A 124 4.75 -14.64 -15.59
CA THR A 124 3.31 -14.28 -15.59
C THR A 124 2.41 -15.41 -15.05
N PRO A 125 2.58 -16.68 -15.39
CA PRO A 125 1.77 -17.75 -14.80
C PRO A 125 1.87 -17.82 -13.28
N LYS A 126 3.08 -17.67 -12.72
CA LYS A 126 3.31 -17.67 -11.26
C LYS A 126 2.62 -16.50 -10.56
N HIS A 127 2.59 -15.33 -11.20
CA HIS A 127 1.83 -14.20 -10.70
C HIS A 127 0.33 -14.50 -10.70
N ASN A 128 -0.18 -15.03 -11.81
CA ASN A 128 -1.60 -15.35 -11.92
C ASN A 128 -2.03 -16.42 -10.90
N GLU A 129 -1.19 -17.43 -10.65
CA GLU A 129 -1.45 -18.44 -9.61
C GLU A 129 -1.61 -17.82 -8.22
N LEU A 130 -0.78 -16.83 -7.86
CA LEU A 130 -0.91 -16.10 -6.59
C LEU A 130 -2.19 -15.27 -6.55
N VAL A 131 -2.50 -14.55 -7.63
CA VAL A 131 -3.74 -13.78 -7.74
C VAL A 131 -4.95 -14.70 -7.62
N ASP A 132 -4.97 -15.81 -8.36
CA ASP A 132 -6.04 -16.78 -8.30
C ASP A 132 -6.23 -17.38 -6.90
N ALA A 133 -5.14 -17.70 -6.19
CA ALA A 133 -5.20 -18.19 -4.82
C ALA A 133 -5.87 -17.19 -3.88
N MET A 134 -5.54 -15.89 -4.02
CA MET A 134 -6.20 -14.83 -3.24
C MET A 134 -7.68 -14.67 -3.61
N LEU A 135 -7.99 -14.65 -4.91
CA LEU A 135 -9.36 -14.42 -5.39
C LEU A 135 -10.32 -15.57 -5.09
N GLN A 136 -9.83 -16.82 -5.16
CA GLN A 136 -10.62 -18.03 -4.92
C GLN A 136 -10.68 -18.43 -3.45
N SER A 137 -9.92 -17.74 -2.57
CA SER A 137 -9.87 -18.04 -1.14
C SER A 137 -11.26 -17.99 -0.50
N LYS A 138 -11.53 -18.95 0.39
CA LYS A 138 -12.73 -19.00 1.23
C LYS A 138 -12.70 -18.01 2.38
N CYS A 139 -11.56 -17.37 2.62
CA CYS A 139 -11.37 -16.35 3.64
C CYS A 139 -11.54 -14.93 3.07
N HIS A 140 -11.75 -13.93 3.90
CA HIS A 140 -11.52 -12.55 3.53
C HIS A 140 -10.01 -12.33 3.37
N ILE A 141 -9.59 -11.66 2.30
CA ILE A 141 -8.19 -11.31 2.08
C ILE A 141 -8.01 -9.81 2.24
N ILE A 142 -7.06 -9.43 3.10
CA ILE A 142 -6.57 -8.06 3.24
C ILE A 142 -5.09 -8.09 2.88
N ALA A 143 -4.65 -7.32 1.90
CA ALA A 143 -3.26 -7.24 1.51
C ALA A 143 -2.71 -5.82 1.70
N THR A 144 -1.56 -5.70 2.34
CA THR A 144 -0.84 -4.42 2.36
C THR A 144 0.16 -4.36 1.22
N MET A 145 0.40 -3.16 0.70
CA MET A 145 1.39 -2.88 -0.33
C MET A 145 2.20 -1.65 0.03
N ARG A 146 3.49 -1.71 -0.21
CA ARG A 146 4.35 -0.53 -0.17
C ARG A 146 4.06 0.35 -1.37
N SER A 147 4.16 1.66 -1.21
CA SER A 147 4.04 2.61 -2.32
C SER A 147 5.34 3.34 -2.58
N LYS A 148 5.55 3.69 -3.83
CA LYS A 148 6.65 4.52 -4.30
C LYS A 148 6.13 5.69 -5.11
N MET A 149 6.94 6.74 -5.23
CA MET A 149 6.64 7.85 -6.12
C MET A 149 6.75 7.41 -7.58
N GLU A 150 5.70 7.63 -8.34
CA GLU A 150 5.66 7.36 -9.77
C GLU A 150 5.88 8.62 -10.59
N TYR A 151 6.57 8.44 -11.71
CA TYR A 151 6.90 9.50 -12.64
C TYR A 151 6.56 9.06 -14.07
N ALA A 152 5.96 9.95 -14.85
CA ALA A 152 5.76 9.75 -16.27
C ALA A 152 6.67 10.69 -17.06
N GLN A 153 7.20 10.18 -18.19
CA GLN A 153 7.84 11.01 -19.17
C GLN A 153 6.76 11.52 -20.13
N VAL A 154 6.50 12.82 -20.11
CA VAL A 154 5.56 13.48 -21.02
C VAL A 154 6.32 14.34 -22.02
N GLU A 155 5.83 14.39 -23.24
CA GLU A 155 6.38 15.25 -24.28
C GLU A 155 5.46 16.45 -24.49
N GLU A 156 5.96 17.63 -24.15
CA GLU A 156 5.27 18.89 -24.36
C GLU A 156 6.13 19.80 -25.26
N ASN A 157 5.57 20.28 -26.34
CA ASN A 157 6.26 21.15 -27.32
C ASN A 157 7.58 20.56 -27.87
N GLY A 158 7.61 19.24 -28.11
CA GLY A 158 8.81 18.54 -28.61
C GLY A 158 9.92 18.37 -27.59
N LYS A 159 9.69 18.68 -26.32
CA LYS A 159 10.63 18.46 -25.22
C LYS A 159 10.07 17.43 -24.25
N LYS A 160 10.94 16.48 -23.86
CA LYS A 160 10.60 15.45 -22.86
C LYS A 160 10.78 16.03 -21.45
N HIS A 161 9.72 15.98 -20.67
CA HIS A 161 9.71 16.37 -19.26
C HIS A 161 9.32 15.18 -18.38
N VAL A 162 9.88 15.11 -17.16
CA VAL A 162 9.49 14.13 -16.16
C VAL A 162 8.40 14.76 -15.30
N LYS A 163 7.19 14.21 -15.36
CA LYS A 163 6.05 14.63 -14.54
C LYS A 163 5.86 13.64 -13.40
N LYS A 164 5.73 14.17 -12.19
CA LYS A 164 5.36 13.40 -11.01
C LYS A 164 3.89 13.02 -11.08
N LEU A 165 3.57 11.73 -11.05
CA LEU A 165 2.19 11.22 -11.10
C LEU A 165 1.53 11.12 -9.73
N GLY A 166 2.31 10.75 -8.70
CA GLY A 166 1.81 10.49 -7.36
C GLY A 166 2.46 9.25 -6.75
N MET A 167 1.85 8.73 -5.70
CA MET A 167 2.26 7.46 -5.10
C MET A 167 1.52 6.32 -5.80
N GLY A 168 2.26 5.30 -6.20
CA GLY A 168 1.70 4.07 -6.75
C GLY A 168 2.15 2.83 -5.98
N PRO A 169 1.36 1.75 -5.94
CA PRO A 169 1.70 0.53 -5.22
C PRO A 169 2.90 -0.17 -5.86
N ILE A 170 3.78 -0.73 -5.03
CA ILE A 170 4.89 -1.57 -5.51
C ILE A 170 4.34 -2.98 -5.74
N GLN A 171 3.76 -3.16 -6.93
CA GLN A 171 3.20 -4.40 -7.41
C GLN A 171 3.14 -4.36 -8.96
N ARG A 172 2.69 -5.43 -9.59
CA ARG A 172 2.42 -5.46 -11.02
C ARG A 172 1.29 -4.49 -11.36
N ASP A 173 1.47 -3.73 -12.44
CA ASP A 173 0.45 -2.80 -12.94
C ASP A 173 -0.88 -3.52 -13.17
N GLY A 174 -1.97 -2.89 -12.75
CA GLY A 174 -3.31 -3.45 -12.84
C GLY A 174 -3.71 -4.35 -11.67
N MET A 175 -2.85 -4.54 -10.66
CA MET A 175 -3.18 -5.36 -9.49
C MET A 175 -4.38 -4.80 -8.71
N GLU A 176 -4.61 -3.50 -8.75
CA GLU A 176 -5.75 -2.83 -8.13
C GLU A 176 -7.10 -3.32 -8.66
N TYR A 177 -7.15 -3.81 -9.91
CA TYR A 177 -8.39 -4.34 -10.51
C TYR A 177 -8.88 -5.63 -9.85
N GLU A 178 -8.01 -6.34 -9.17
CA GLU A 178 -8.34 -7.63 -8.55
C GLU A 178 -9.06 -7.46 -7.20
N PHE A 179 -8.93 -6.31 -6.56
CA PHE A 179 -9.53 -6.06 -5.26
C PHE A 179 -10.96 -5.51 -5.35
N THR A 180 -11.78 -5.80 -4.35
CA THR A 180 -13.11 -5.21 -4.16
C THR A 180 -12.99 -3.74 -3.78
N VAL A 181 -12.07 -3.46 -2.86
CA VAL A 181 -11.72 -2.11 -2.40
C VAL A 181 -10.20 -1.97 -2.40
N PHE A 182 -9.70 -0.86 -2.93
CA PHE A 182 -8.29 -0.49 -2.88
C PHE A 182 -8.19 0.87 -2.21
N MET A 183 -7.42 0.95 -1.12
CA MET A 183 -7.23 2.16 -0.33
C MET A 183 -5.77 2.61 -0.37
N ASP A 184 -5.54 3.89 -0.59
CA ASP A 184 -4.25 4.53 -0.41
C ASP A 184 -4.22 5.25 0.94
N LEU A 185 -3.21 4.96 1.76
CA LEU A 185 -2.94 5.65 3.02
C LEU A 185 -1.83 6.68 2.85
N ASP A 186 -2.04 7.86 3.40
CA ASP A 186 -1.03 8.90 3.52
C ASP A 186 -0.25 8.82 4.85
N HIS A 187 0.68 9.75 5.06
CA HIS A 187 1.48 9.84 6.30
C HIS A 187 0.66 10.27 7.54
N ASN A 188 -0.54 10.81 7.34
CA ASN A 188 -1.46 11.18 8.42
C ASN A 188 -2.42 10.03 8.75
N HIS A 189 -2.13 8.83 8.25
CA HIS A 189 -2.97 7.63 8.40
C HIS A 189 -4.35 7.76 7.76
N THR A 190 -4.54 8.74 6.86
CA THR A 190 -5.79 8.97 6.17
C THR A 190 -5.87 8.10 4.94
N ALA A 191 -6.97 7.35 4.82
CA ALA A 191 -7.28 6.52 3.68
C ALA A 191 -8.15 7.26 2.66
N ALA A 192 -7.86 7.03 1.39
CA ALA A 192 -8.73 7.35 0.27
C ALA A 192 -8.93 6.08 -0.57
N ALA A 193 -10.17 5.73 -0.89
CA ALA A 193 -10.45 4.60 -1.77
C ALA A 193 -10.26 5.04 -3.24
N THR A 194 -9.22 4.51 -3.87
CA THR A 194 -8.96 4.72 -5.31
C THR A 194 -9.72 3.73 -6.18
N LYS A 195 -10.20 2.65 -5.58
CA LYS A 195 -11.19 1.74 -6.15
C LYS A 195 -12.14 1.28 -5.06
N ASP A 196 -13.44 1.39 -5.29
CA ASP A 196 -14.46 0.93 -4.36
C ASP A 196 -15.69 0.37 -5.10
N ARG A 197 -15.82 -0.95 -5.12
CA ARG A 197 -17.02 -1.63 -5.64
C ARG A 197 -18.19 -1.60 -4.66
N THR A 198 -17.95 -1.17 -3.42
CA THR A 198 -18.97 -1.11 -2.37
C THR A 198 -19.73 0.21 -2.37
N THR A 199 -19.16 1.26 -2.93
CA THR A 199 -19.62 2.65 -2.87
C THR A 199 -19.67 3.24 -1.46
N LEU A 200 -19.09 2.57 -0.47
CA LEU A 200 -19.08 3.02 0.92
C LEU A 200 -18.10 4.18 1.15
N PHE A 201 -16.99 4.18 0.41
CA PHE A 201 -15.86 5.09 0.63
C PHE A 201 -15.62 6.06 -0.53
N ASP A 202 -16.47 6.04 -1.54
CA ASP A 202 -16.30 6.88 -2.73
C ASP A 202 -16.27 8.36 -2.37
N GLY A 203 -15.22 9.07 -2.80
CA GLY A 203 -14.99 10.49 -2.51
C GLY A 203 -14.71 10.83 -1.04
N ARG A 204 -14.38 9.86 -0.19
CA ARG A 204 -14.17 10.05 1.25
C ARG A 204 -12.72 9.92 1.64
N TYR A 205 -12.34 10.70 2.67
CA TYR A 205 -11.06 10.64 3.36
C TYR A 205 -11.33 10.32 4.83
N PHE A 206 -10.71 9.27 5.36
CA PHE A 206 -10.97 8.80 6.73
C PHE A 206 -9.78 8.00 7.28
N VAL A 207 -9.71 7.92 8.61
CA VAL A 207 -8.75 7.03 9.28
C VAL A 207 -9.44 5.67 9.46
N PRO A 208 -8.85 4.56 8.95
CA PRO A 208 -9.44 3.23 9.11
C PRO A 208 -9.51 2.79 10.57
N THR A 209 -10.65 2.23 10.96
CA THR A 209 -10.93 1.75 12.32
C THR A 209 -11.60 0.37 12.29
N VAL A 210 -11.87 -0.19 13.45
CA VAL A 210 -12.69 -1.43 13.59
C VAL A 210 -14.07 -1.25 12.95
N GLU A 211 -14.65 -0.05 13.05
CA GLU A 211 -15.95 0.24 12.43
C GLU A 211 -15.91 0.19 10.91
N THR A 212 -14.75 0.50 10.29
CA THR A 212 -14.56 0.32 8.85
C THR A 212 -14.74 -1.15 8.45
N GLY A 213 -14.18 -2.06 9.24
CA GLY A 213 -14.33 -3.51 9.01
C GLY A 213 -15.78 -3.98 9.19
N LYS A 214 -16.47 -3.53 10.25
CA LYS A 214 -17.89 -3.84 10.48
C LYS A 214 -18.77 -3.34 9.34
N LEU A 215 -18.52 -2.14 8.84
CA LEU A 215 -19.23 -1.56 7.70
C LEU A 215 -19.08 -2.41 6.43
N LEU A 216 -17.87 -2.89 6.17
CA LEU A 216 -17.60 -3.80 5.05
C LEU A 216 -18.29 -5.14 5.22
N LEU A 217 -18.29 -5.71 6.43
CA LEU A 217 -18.99 -6.95 6.73
C LEU A 217 -20.51 -6.79 6.51
N ASP A 218 -21.08 -5.75 7.06
CA ASP A 218 -22.49 -5.40 6.89
C ASP A 218 -22.88 -5.29 5.40
N TRP A 219 -22.03 -4.66 4.60
CA TRP A 219 -22.25 -4.54 3.17
C TRP A 219 -22.22 -5.90 2.45
N LEU A 220 -21.31 -6.81 2.87
CA LEU A 220 -21.21 -8.16 2.30
C LEU A 220 -22.42 -9.04 2.66
N GLU A 221 -22.97 -8.89 3.87
CA GLU A 221 -24.06 -9.73 4.37
C GLU A 221 -25.44 -9.25 3.93
N LYS A 222 -25.62 -7.93 3.73
CA LYS A 222 -26.91 -7.36 3.30
C LYS A 222 -27.12 -7.57 1.80
N SER A 223 -28.03 -8.48 1.45
CA SER A 223 -28.51 -8.68 0.08
C SER A 223 -29.71 -7.78 -0.20
N GLY A 224 -29.63 -6.88 -1.17
CA GLY A 224 -30.80 -6.21 -1.77
C GLY A 224 -31.53 -5.16 -0.92
N GLY A 225 -30.82 -4.43 -0.04
CA GLY A 225 -31.32 -3.31 0.74
C GLY A 225 -30.47 -2.05 0.59
N GLU A 226 -30.83 -0.99 1.26
CA GLU A 226 -30.05 0.25 1.33
C GLU A 226 -28.64 -0.05 1.81
N SER A 227 -27.65 0.51 1.12
CA SER A 227 -26.24 0.39 1.53
C SER A 227 -26.08 1.05 2.91
N PRO A 228 -25.32 0.45 3.86
CA PRO A 228 -25.03 1.09 5.12
C PRO A 228 -24.34 2.44 4.88
N VAL A 229 -24.76 3.46 5.65
CA VAL A 229 -24.19 4.81 5.54
C VAL A 229 -22.97 4.90 6.44
N PHE A 230 -21.83 5.22 5.89
CA PHE A 230 -20.63 5.54 6.64
C PHE A 230 -20.85 6.83 7.44
N GLN A 231 -20.72 6.77 8.75
CA GLN A 231 -20.70 7.94 9.61
C GLN A 231 -19.25 8.19 10.06
N PRO A 232 -18.62 9.30 9.67
CA PRO A 232 -17.31 9.67 10.21
C PRO A 232 -17.45 9.82 11.73
N GLN A 233 -16.52 9.27 12.49
CA GLN A 233 -16.39 9.63 13.89
C GLN A 233 -15.95 11.10 13.95
N GLU A 234 -16.78 11.98 14.49
CA GLU A 234 -16.35 13.31 14.88
C GLU A 234 -15.29 13.12 15.97
N GLU A 235 -14.05 13.53 15.67
CA GLU A 235 -13.05 13.70 16.71
C GLU A 235 -13.65 14.61 17.78
N ALA A 236 -13.71 14.11 19.01
CA ALA A 236 -14.07 14.92 20.16
C ALA A 236 -12.99 15.99 20.32
N GLY A 237 -13.16 17.10 19.60
CA GLY A 237 -12.29 18.25 19.69
C GLY A 237 -12.43 18.86 21.08
N GLU A 238 -11.40 18.68 21.88
CA GLU A 238 -11.16 19.53 23.03
C GLU A 238 -11.06 20.98 22.53
N GLN A 239 -12.12 21.74 22.75
CA GLN A 239 -12.12 23.18 22.58
C GLN A 239 -11.26 23.78 23.70
N GLU A 240 -9.97 23.87 23.51
CA GLU A 240 -9.16 24.82 24.24
C GLU A 240 -9.58 26.23 23.81
N LYS A 241 -10.32 26.88 24.73
CA LYS A 241 -10.62 28.32 24.65
C LYS A 241 -9.33 29.09 24.79
N HIS A 242 -8.68 29.43 23.69
CA HIS A 242 -7.72 30.50 23.65
C HIS A 242 -8.45 31.84 23.96
N GLN A 243 -8.39 32.27 25.22
CA GLN A 243 -8.68 33.64 25.57
C GLN A 243 -7.62 34.52 24.93
N SER A 244 -8.04 35.30 23.94
CA SER A 244 -7.26 36.39 23.34
C SER A 244 -7.03 37.46 24.42
N GLN A 245 -5.84 37.53 24.98
CA GLN A 245 -5.40 38.70 25.70
C GLN A 245 -4.90 39.73 24.68
N GLU A 246 -5.67 40.81 24.56
CA GLU A 246 -5.25 42.02 23.87
C GLU A 246 -4.05 42.63 24.61
N VAL A 247 -2.94 42.82 23.93
CA VAL A 247 -1.80 43.63 24.38
C VAL A 247 -1.85 44.94 23.60
N PRO A 248 -1.86 46.10 24.31
CA PRO A 248 -1.99 47.41 23.65
C PRO A 248 -0.71 47.84 22.93
N ALA A 249 -0.90 48.40 21.75
CA ALA A 249 0.15 48.99 20.92
C ALA A 249 0.87 50.16 21.63
N LYS A 250 2.18 50.15 21.66
CA LYS A 250 3.01 51.34 21.92
C LYS A 250 4.10 51.50 20.86
N ASN A 251 3.89 52.55 20.07
CA ASN A 251 4.83 53.47 19.44
C ASN A 251 6.21 52.96 18.97
N ALA A 252 6.41 53.11 17.67
CA ALA A 252 7.72 53.20 17.01
C ALA A 252 8.48 54.48 17.39
N PRO A 253 9.81 54.49 17.30
CA PRO A 253 10.42 55.43 16.38
C PRO A 253 11.52 54.85 15.45
N ALA A 254 11.83 55.72 14.49
CA ALA A 254 12.52 55.58 13.24
C ALA A 254 14.01 55.17 13.27
N LYS A 255 14.41 54.55 12.13
CA LYS A 255 15.66 54.66 11.35
C LYS A 255 17.02 54.81 12.04
N THR A 256 17.93 53.88 11.66
CA THR A 256 19.25 54.27 11.08
C THR A 256 19.87 53.06 10.37
N ASP A 257 20.46 53.34 9.20
CA ASP A 257 21.25 52.46 8.34
C ASP A 257 22.58 52.08 9.01
N ALA A 258 23.02 50.83 8.86
CA ALA A 258 24.44 50.47 8.86
C ALA A 258 24.65 49.15 8.13
N GLU A 259 25.41 49.23 7.08
CA GLU A 259 26.06 48.14 6.34
C GLU A 259 26.87 47.22 7.27
N VAL A 260 26.76 45.87 7.09
CA VAL A 260 27.90 44.98 7.34
C VAL A 260 27.86 43.84 6.34
N GLN A 261 28.92 43.79 5.52
CA GLN A 261 29.32 42.71 4.66
C GLN A 261 29.66 41.44 5.46
N GLY A 262 29.33 40.26 4.96
CA GLY A 262 29.76 39.02 5.60
C GLY A 262 29.55 37.77 4.77
N LYS A 263 30.44 37.51 3.82
CA LYS A 263 30.99 36.22 3.33
C LYS A 263 30.07 35.01 3.24
N ALA A 264 29.77 34.65 1.97
CA ALA A 264 29.33 33.34 1.53
C ALA A 264 30.44 32.29 1.71
N VAL A 265 30.13 31.17 2.34
CA VAL A 265 30.97 29.97 2.35
C VAL A 265 30.36 28.99 1.36
N HIS A 266 31.03 28.82 0.22
CA HIS A 266 30.78 27.77 -0.75
C HIS A 266 31.29 26.44 -0.20
N GLN A 267 30.41 25.47 0.00
CA GLN A 267 30.77 24.05 0.08
C GLN A 267 30.46 23.37 -1.23
N THR A 268 31.52 23.14 -2.00
CA THR A 268 31.51 22.36 -3.24
C THR A 268 31.53 20.87 -2.90
N TYR A 269 30.49 20.15 -3.27
CA TYR A 269 30.53 18.68 -3.35
C TYR A 269 31.03 18.29 -4.75
N GLY A 270 32.19 17.62 -4.77
CA GLY A 270 32.86 17.15 -5.97
C GLY A 270 32.10 16.01 -6.68
N THR A 271 31.75 16.26 -7.90
CA THR A 271 31.31 15.26 -8.88
C THR A 271 32.53 14.44 -9.34
N ARG A 272 32.58 13.15 -9.03
CA ARG A 272 33.50 12.21 -9.66
C ARG A 272 32.96 11.83 -11.03
N SER A 273 33.61 12.34 -12.07
CA SER A 273 33.50 11.93 -13.47
C SER A 273 34.07 10.50 -13.60
N ILE A 274 33.31 9.56 -14.13
CA ILE A 274 33.81 8.27 -14.57
C ILE A 274 34.04 8.40 -16.08
N ASN A 275 35.32 8.42 -16.47
CA ASN A 275 35.78 8.42 -17.85
C ASN A 275 35.48 7.06 -18.51
N ASN A 276 34.87 7.11 -19.68
CA ASN A 276 34.86 6.05 -20.69
C ASN A 276 36.28 5.75 -21.15
N ALA A 277 36.71 4.52 -20.94
CA ALA A 277 37.85 3.97 -21.67
C ALA A 277 37.36 2.93 -22.67
N THR A 278 37.34 3.33 -23.92
CA THR A 278 37.32 2.45 -25.09
C THR A 278 38.65 1.70 -25.14
N ASP A 279 38.63 0.37 -25.11
CA ASP A 279 39.76 -0.41 -25.58
C ASP A 279 39.32 -1.51 -26.55
N ARG A 280 40.07 -1.53 -27.64
CA ARG A 280 39.87 -2.29 -28.86
C ARG A 280 40.33 -3.74 -28.67
N PHE A 281 39.66 -4.64 -29.36
CA PHE A 281 40.17 -5.99 -29.63
C PHE A 281 41.45 -5.94 -30.47
N PRO A 282 42.35 -6.96 -30.39
CA PRO A 282 42.82 -7.64 -31.56
C PRO A 282 42.84 -9.17 -31.48
N SER A 283 42.54 -9.75 -32.64
CA SER A 283 42.79 -11.10 -33.21
C SER A 283 42.44 -12.32 -32.39
#